data_33b196537fd24ea38e5451a7a2821e22
#
_entry.id   33b196537fd24ea38e5451a7a2821e22
#
_cell.length_a   1.000
_cell.length_b   1.000
_cell.length_c   1.000
_cell.angle_alpha   90.00
_cell.angle_beta   90.00
_cell.angle_gamma   90.00
#
_symmetry.space_group_name_H-M   'P 1'
#
loop_
_entity.id
_entity.type
_entity.pdbx_description
1 polymer ?
#
loop_
_entity_poly.entity_id
_entity_poly.type
_entity_poly.pdbx_seq_one_letter_code
_entity_poly.pdbx_strand_id
1 'polypeptide(L)'
;MNTNEAAIRNAYQVAEENDIAGWINCFTEDGTFTDESTGVTYRGKELSRPVENYATAFPDMHRELYRFFVDGDTVIVELALQGTQKGPLELPLGTIPPTGKRMDAPCCDVFRLKNGKIQSFDCYPSGTVILTQLGVLRISK
;
A
#
# COMPACT_ATOMS: atom_id res chain seq x y z
N MET A 1 -5.60 -11.46 20.33
CA MET A 1 -5.52 -11.02 18.93
C MET A 1 -5.34 -12.24 18.03
N ASN A 2 -6.04 -12.28 16.91
CA ASN A 2 -5.91 -13.36 15.93
C ASN A 2 -4.50 -13.39 15.34
N THR A 3 -3.96 -14.59 15.10
CA THR A 3 -2.59 -14.76 14.59
C THR A 3 -2.40 -14.12 13.21
N ASN A 4 -3.40 -14.26 12.33
CA ASN A 4 -3.34 -13.65 10.99
C ASN A 4 -3.46 -12.13 11.07
N GLU A 5 -4.30 -11.61 11.96
CA GLU A 5 -4.37 -10.18 12.20
C GLU A 5 -3.01 -9.65 12.67
N ALA A 6 -2.35 -10.35 13.60
CA ALA A 6 -1.04 -9.95 14.09
C ALA A 6 0.01 -9.95 12.97
N ALA A 7 -0.03 -10.95 12.08
CA ALA A 7 0.87 -11.01 10.93
C ALA A 7 0.69 -9.81 10.01
N ILE A 8 -0.55 -9.39 9.75
CA ILE A 8 -0.81 -8.22 8.89
C ILE A 8 -0.43 -6.92 9.58
N ARG A 9 -0.67 -6.78 10.89
CA ARG A 9 -0.21 -5.60 11.63
C ARG A 9 1.31 -5.47 11.56
N ASN A 10 2.04 -6.59 11.66
CA ASN A 10 3.48 -6.61 11.49
C ASN A 10 3.91 -6.19 10.08
N ALA A 11 3.17 -6.64 9.05
CA ALA A 11 3.47 -6.25 7.67
C ALA A 11 3.37 -4.73 7.48
N TYR A 12 2.32 -4.09 8.02
CA TYR A 12 2.21 -2.64 7.97
C TYR A 12 3.34 -1.96 8.75
N GLN A 13 3.73 -2.51 9.89
CA GLN A 13 4.79 -1.93 10.71
C GLN A 13 6.14 -1.92 9.97
N VAL A 14 6.53 -3.05 9.36
CA VAL A 14 7.80 -3.10 8.62
C VAL A 14 7.77 -2.24 7.36
N ALA A 15 6.58 -2.09 6.73
CA ALA A 15 6.42 -1.18 5.60
C ALA A 15 6.63 0.28 6.03
N GLU A 16 6.06 0.68 7.17
CA GLU A 16 6.25 2.04 7.69
C GLU A 16 7.70 2.33 8.08
N GLU A 17 8.40 1.31 8.56
CA GLU A 17 9.82 1.42 8.90
C GLU A 17 10.72 1.41 7.66
N ASN A 18 10.13 1.21 6.47
CA ASN A 18 10.85 1.03 5.22
C ASN A 18 11.85 -0.13 5.31
N ASP A 19 11.50 -1.16 6.08
CA ASP A 19 12.27 -2.39 6.22
C ASP A 19 11.91 -3.32 5.05
N ILE A 20 12.60 -3.17 3.94
CA ILE A 20 12.27 -3.87 2.70
C ILE A 20 12.44 -5.39 2.85
N ALA A 21 13.53 -5.84 3.48
CA ALA A 21 13.75 -7.26 3.70
C ALA A 21 12.65 -7.87 4.58
N GLY A 22 12.26 -7.16 5.64
CA GLY A 22 11.16 -7.56 6.52
C GLY A 22 9.83 -7.61 5.78
N TRP A 23 9.58 -6.62 4.92
CA TRP A 23 8.37 -6.58 4.09
C TRP A 23 8.28 -7.79 3.17
N ILE A 24 9.32 -8.06 2.39
CA ILE A 24 9.35 -9.21 1.46
C ILE A 24 9.16 -10.52 2.24
N ASN A 25 9.78 -10.62 3.42
CA ASN A 25 9.66 -11.82 4.27
C ASN A 25 8.26 -12.06 4.81
N CYS A 26 7.36 -11.07 4.76
CA CYS A 26 5.95 -11.25 5.13
C CYS A 26 5.17 -12.06 4.10
N PHE A 27 5.71 -12.25 2.90
CA PHE A 27 5.02 -12.94 1.80
C PHE A 27 5.51 -14.38 1.69
N THR A 28 4.67 -15.25 1.13
CA THR A 28 5.12 -16.57 0.68
C THR A 28 6.09 -16.39 -0.47
N GLU A 29 6.85 -17.45 -0.81
CA GLU A 29 7.83 -17.39 -1.90
C GLU A 29 7.22 -16.96 -3.23
N ASP A 30 5.97 -17.38 -3.51
CA ASP A 30 5.23 -17.03 -4.71
C ASP A 30 4.16 -15.95 -4.45
N GLY A 31 4.26 -15.26 -3.32
CA GLY A 31 3.29 -14.24 -2.94
C GLY A 31 3.23 -13.07 -3.90
N THR A 32 2.06 -12.43 -3.98
CA THR A 32 1.82 -11.34 -4.92
C THR A 32 1.26 -10.11 -4.22
N PHE A 33 1.57 -8.95 -4.79
CA PHE A 33 0.96 -7.66 -4.44
C PHE A 33 0.39 -7.08 -5.74
N THR A 34 -0.91 -6.85 -5.78
CA THR A 34 -1.56 -6.19 -6.91
C THR A 34 -2.12 -4.85 -6.48
N ASP A 35 -1.70 -3.79 -7.17
CA ASP A 35 -2.33 -2.48 -7.02
C ASP A 35 -3.52 -2.43 -7.98
N GLU A 36 -4.72 -2.53 -7.43
CA GLU A 36 -5.93 -2.61 -8.24
C GLU A 36 -6.27 -1.28 -8.91
N SER A 37 -5.69 -0.16 -8.45
CA SER A 37 -5.92 1.13 -9.10
C SER A 37 -5.11 1.28 -10.39
N THR A 38 -4.05 0.51 -10.56
CA THR A 38 -3.19 0.53 -11.76
C THR A 38 -3.20 -0.79 -12.53
N GLY A 39 -3.63 -1.87 -11.90
CA GLY A 39 -3.63 -3.20 -12.48
C GLY A 39 -2.26 -3.88 -12.51
N VAL A 40 -1.27 -3.33 -11.80
CA VAL A 40 0.09 -3.89 -11.78
C VAL A 40 0.23 -4.88 -10.64
N THR A 41 0.82 -6.06 -10.94
CA THR A 41 1.13 -7.09 -9.95
C THR A 41 2.64 -7.20 -9.77
N TYR A 42 3.07 -7.23 -8.52
CA TYR A 42 4.48 -7.35 -8.12
C TYR A 42 4.74 -8.70 -7.47
N ARG A 43 5.91 -9.29 -7.71
CA ARG A 43 6.34 -10.60 -7.21
C ARG A 43 7.81 -10.59 -6.85
N GLY A 44 8.21 -11.48 -5.95
CA GLY A 44 9.62 -11.66 -5.59
C GLY A 44 10.24 -10.35 -5.08
N LYS A 45 11.41 -10.02 -5.60
CA LYS A 45 12.10 -8.79 -5.19
C LYS A 45 11.34 -7.53 -5.60
N GLU A 46 10.47 -7.61 -6.59
CA GLU A 46 9.66 -6.46 -7.03
C GLU A 46 8.58 -6.09 -6.00
N LEU A 47 8.33 -6.93 -5.01
CA LEU A 47 7.44 -6.59 -3.89
C LEU A 47 7.92 -5.36 -3.13
N SER A 48 9.21 -5.00 -3.24
CA SER A 48 9.75 -3.79 -2.63
C SER A 48 9.21 -2.51 -3.27
N ARG A 49 8.84 -2.55 -4.54
CA ARG A 49 8.56 -1.34 -5.34
C ARG A 49 7.41 -0.49 -4.81
N PRO A 50 6.24 -1.04 -4.47
CA PRO A 50 5.17 -0.19 -3.95
C PRO A 50 5.52 0.49 -2.62
N VAL A 51 6.27 -0.19 -1.75
CA VAL A 51 6.70 0.41 -0.49
C VAL A 51 7.73 1.51 -0.73
N GLU A 52 8.72 1.24 -1.57
CA GLU A 52 9.76 2.22 -1.90
C GLU A 52 9.20 3.43 -2.63
N ASN A 53 8.26 3.23 -3.54
CA ASN A 53 7.63 4.31 -4.28
C ASN A 53 6.92 5.29 -3.34
N TYR A 54 6.12 4.77 -2.42
CA TYR A 54 5.45 5.62 -1.43
C TYR A 54 6.44 6.27 -0.46
N ALA A 55 7.47 5.56 -0.04
CA ALA A 55 8.47 6.13 0.88
C ALA A 55 9.24 7.28 0.22
N THR A 56 9.53 7.18 -1.08
CA THR A 56 10.21 8.24 -1.84
C THR A 56 9.28 9.43 -2.04
N ALA A 57 8.05 9.19 -2.48
CA ALA A 57 7.09 10.26 -2.76
C ALA A 57 6.64 10.96 -1.47
N PHE A 58 6.42 10.20 -0.41
CA PHE A 58 5.90 10.68 0.87
C PHE A 58 6.86 10.28 1.99
N PRO A 59 7.89 11.11 2.31
CA PRO A 59 8.85 10.75 3.37
C PRO A 59 8.21 10.55 4.74
N ASP A 60 7.04 11.14 4.97
CA ASP A 60 6.24 11.00 6.19
C ASP A 60 5.10 10.00 6.01
N MET A 61 5.22 9.05 5.10
CA MET A 61 4.17 8.07 4.80
C MET A 61 3.66 7.39 6.05
N HIS A 62 2.35 7.46 6.26
CA HIS A 62 1.67 6.80 7.37
C HIS A 62 0.41 6.09 6.85
N ARG A 63 0.22 4.87 7.32
CA ARG A 63 -0.96 4.08 7.04
C ARG A 63 -1.78 4.02 8.31
N GLU A 64 -2.86 4.79 8.37
CA GLU A 64 -3.77 4.83 9.53
C GLU A 64 -4.76 3.69 9.42
N LEU A 65 -4.60 2.68 10.28
CA LEU A 65 -5.40 1.46 10.23
C LEU A 65 -6.67 1.64 11.06
N TYR A 66 -7.85 1.54 10.42
CA TYR A 66 -9.13 1.77 11.10
C TYR A 66 -9.80 0.48 11.54
N ARG A 67 -9.97 -0.49 10.64
CA ARG A 67 -10.72 -1.71 10.93
C ARG A 67 -10.06 -2.92 10.28
N PHE A 68 -10.10 -4.04 11.02
CA PHE A 68 -9.68 -5.34 10.53
C PHE A 68 -10.88 -6.27 10.51
N PHE A 69 -11.04 -6.99 9.41
CA PHE A 69 -12.04 -8.05 9.26
C PHE A 69 -11.30 -9.33 8.96
N VAL A 70 -11.48 -10.35 9.81
CA VAL A 70 -10.75 -11.61 9.66
C VAL A 70 -11.75 -12.73 9.45
N ASP A 71 -11.55 -13.49 8.37
CA ASP A 71 -12.33 -14.68 8.05
C ASP A 71 -11.36 -15.77 7.63
N GLY A 72 -10.98 -16.64 8.58
CA GLY A 72 -9.99 -17.68 8.34
C GLY A 72 -8.66 -17.08 7.91
N ASP A 73 -8.22 -17.45 6.72
CA ASP A 73 -6.94 -16.97 6.16
C ASP A 73 -7.11 -15.68 5.33
N THR A 74 -8.26 -15.06 5.38
CA THR A 74 -8.49 -13.76 4.73
C THR A 74 -8.53 -12.66 5.78
N VAL A 75 -7.75 -11.60 5.56
CA VAL A 75 -7.76 -10.40 6.40
C VAL A 75 -8.02 -9.20 5.49
N ILE A 76 -9.03 -8.42 5.84
CA ILE A 76 -9.38 -7.19 5.12
C ILE A 76 -9.14 -6.02 6.06
N VAL A 77 -8.48 -4.98 5.56
CA VAL A 77 -8.15 -3.80 6.36
C VAL A 77 -8.66 -2.55 5.66
N GLU A 78 -9.44 -1.75 6.40
CA GLU A 78 -9.80 -0.41 5.97
C GLU A 78 -8.83 0.57 6.61
N LEU A 79 -8.22 1.43 5.80
CA LEU A 79 -7.18 2.34 6.26
C LEU A 79 -7.21 3.64 5.46
N ALA A 80 -6.39 4.59 5.88
CA ALA A 80 -6.08 5.78 5.10
C ALA A 80 -4.59 5.79 4.79
N LEU A 81 -4.26 6.23 3.58
CA LEU A 81 -2.90 6.49 3.13
C LEU A 81 -2.64 7.97 3.32
N GLN A 82 -1.65 8.33 4.12
CA GLN A 82 -1.38 9.71 4.53
C GLN A 82 0.07 10.08 4.30
N GLY A 83 0.30 11.32 3.90
CA GLY A 83 1.66 11.84 3.75
C GLY A 83 1.67 13.11 2.92
N THR A 84 2.79 13.83 2.96
CA THR A 84 3.01 15.03 2.16
C THR A 84 3.99 14.70 1.04
N GLN A 85 3.59 14.98 -0.20
CA GLN A 85 4.42 14.63 -1.35
C GLN A 85 5.61 15.57 -1.50
N LYS A 86 6.80 15.03 -1.26
CA LYS A 86 8.07 15.76 -1.36
C LYS A 86 9.02 15.12 -2.37
N GLY A 87 8.66 13.97 -2.92
CA GLY A 87 9.42 13.28 -3.94
C GLY A 87 8.53 12.85 -5.10
N PRO A 88 9.14 12.33 -6.18
CA PRO A 88 8.34 11.87 -7.31
C PRO A 88 7.51 10.64 -6.94
N LEU A 89 6.27 10.59 -7.48
CA LEU A 89 5.40 9.42 -7.35
C LEU A 89 5.33 8.74 -8.72
N GLU A 90 5.82 7.52 -8.81
CA GLU A 90 5.84 6.77 -10.06
C GLU A 90 4.51 6.05 -10.27
N LEU A 91 3.92 6.23 -11.44
CA LEU A 91 2.72 5.52 -11.89
C LEU A 91 3.00 4.90 -13.25
N PRO A 92 2.24 3.87 -13.66
CA PRO A 92 2.43 3.30 -15.02
C PRO A 92 2.26 4.33 -16.13
N LEU A 93 1.42 5.34 -15.91
CA LEU A 93 1.18 6.42 -16.89
C LEU A 93 2.25 7.50 -16.89
N GLY A 94 3.16 7.48 -15.95
CA GLY A 94 4.22 8.47 -15.83
C GLY A 94 4.48 8.87 -14.40
N THR A 95 5.37 9.85 -14.24
CA THR A 95 5.80 10.32 -12.91
C THR A 95 5.07 11.60 -12.54
N ILE A 96 4.54 11.65 -11.32
CA ILE A 96 4.03 12.90 -10.76
C ILE A 96 5.18 13.56 -10.01
N PRO A 97 5.64 14.74 -10.48
CA PRO A 97 6.70 15.46 -9.78
C PRO A 97 6.21 15.96 -8.41
N PRO A 98 7.12 16.28 -7.48
CA PRO A 98 6.74 16.72 -6.14
C PRO A 98 5.79 17.92 -6.18
N THR A 99 4.63 17.79 -5.52
CA THR A 99 3.62 18.86 -5.47
C THR A 99 3.65 19.63 -4.15
N GLY A 100 4.26 19.06 -3.10
CA GLY A 100 4.21 19.61 -1.76
C GLY A 100 2.85 19.46 -1.09
N LYS A 101 1.90 18.76 -1.73
CA LYS A 101 0.54 18.62 -1.23
C LYS A 101 0.38 17.38 -0.37
N ARG A 102 -0.65 17.41 0.50
CA ARG A 102 -0.93 16.32 1.41
C ARG A 102 -1.92 15.33 0.82
N MET A 103 -1.57 14.05 0.93
CA MET A 103 -2.46 12.93 0.66
C MET A 103 -3.09 12.46 1.96
N ASP A 104 -4.39 12.23 1.94
CA ASP A 104 -5.14 11.58 3.02
C ASP A 104 -6.32 10.87 2.36
N ALA A 105 -6.08 9.64 1.90
CA ALA A 105 -6.99 8.95 1.00
C ALA A 105 -7.40 7.59 1.54
N PRO A 106 -8.69 7.21 1.39
CA PRO A 106 -9.14 5.88 1.80
C PRO A 106 -8.48 4.78 0.98
N CYS A 107 -8.28 3.66 1.64
CA CYS A 107 -7.75 2.46 1.00
C CYS A 107 -8.38 1.23 1.66
N CYS A 108 -8.57 0.18 0.88
CA CYS A 108 -9.00 -1.11 1.40
C CYS A 108 -8.04 -2.17 0.89
N ASP A 109 -7.44 -2.92 1.81
CA ASP A 109 -6.47 -3.95 1.50
C ASP A 109 -7.06 -5.33 1.81
N VAL A 110 -6.94 -6.26 0.85
CA VAL A 110 -7.41 -7.62 1.01
C VAL A 110 -6.21 -8.55 0.97
N PHE A 111 -5.99 -9.26 2.07
CA PHE A 111 -4.89 -10.21 2.21
C PHE A 111 -5.43 -11.62 2.30
N ARG A 112 -4.79 -12.54 1.57
CA ARG A 112 -5.01 -13.98 1.72
C ARG A 112 -3.70 -14.60 2.16
N LEU A 113 -3.74 -15.30 3.31
CA LEU A 113 -2.54 -15.83 3.94
C LEU A 113 -2.47 -17.35 3.77
N LYS A 114 -1.23 -17.84 3.85
CA LYS A 114 -0.94 -19.28 3.93
C LYS A 114 0.14 -19.46 4.99
N ASN A 115 -0.19 -20.22 6.04
CA ASN A 115 0.72 -20.46 7.16
C ASN A 115 1.30 -19.16 7.74
N GLY A 116 0.44 -18.14 7.89
CA GLY A 116 0.83 -16.86 8.49
C GLY A 116 1.60 -15.92 7.58
N LYS A 117 1.77 -16.27 6.30
CA LYS A 117 2.43 -15.42 5.31
C LYS A 117 1.47 -15.01 4.21
N ILE A 118 1.71 -13.85 3.62
CA ILE A 118 0.82 -13.30 2.59
C ILE A 118 1.03 -14.07 1.28
N GLN A 119 -0.03 -14.74 0.83
CA GLN A 119 -0.08 -15.41 -0.46
C GLN A 119 -0.50 -14.44 -1.55
N SER A 120 -1.47 -13.57 -1.25
CA SER A 120 -1.87 -12.49 -2.15
C SER A 120 -2.28 -11.27 -1.34
N PHE A 121 -1.92 -10.11 -1.85
CA PHE A 121 -2.29 -8.81 -1.32
C PHE A 121 -2.89 -8.00 -2.46
N ASP A 122 -4.19 -7.72 -2.36
CA ASP A 122 -4.88 -6.85 -3.31
C ASP A 122 -5.12 -5.50 -2.64
N CYS A 123 -4.49 -4.46 -3.17
CA CYS A 123 -4.58 -3.10 -2.64
C CYS A 123 -5.56 -2.30 -3.48
N TYR A 124 -6.60 -1.77 -2.83
CA TYR A 124 -7.62 -0.95 -3.49
C TYR A 124 -7.54 0.48 -2.95
N PRO A 125 -6.53 1.27 -3.35
CA PRO A 125 -6.47 2.68 -2.94
C PRO A 125 -7.47 3.50 -3.74
N SER A 126 -7.94 4.61 -3.14
CA SER A 126 -8.83 5.54 -3.83
C SER A 126 -8.00 6.45 -4.74
N GLY A 127 -7.63 5.93 -5.91
CA GLY A 127 -6.71 6.60 -6.84
C GLY A 127 -7.14 7.98 -7.26
N THR A 128 -8.45 8.18 -7.57
CA THR A 128 -8.96 9.50 -7.95
C THR A 128 -8.89 10.50 -6.81
N VAL A 129 -9.10 10.06 -5.57
CA VAL A 129 -8.95 10.93 -4.40
C VAL A 129 -7.50 11.38 -4.27
N ILE A 130 -6.55 10.43 -4.39
CA ILE A 130 -5.10 10.73 -4.32
C ILE A 130 -4.73 11.76 -5.39
N LEU A 131 -5.07 11.50 -6.64
CA LEU A 131 -4.73 12.39 -7.76
C LEU A 131 -5.37 13.76 -7.63
N THR A 132 -6.60 13.82 -7.11
CA THR A 132 -7.29 15.09 -6.87
C THR A 132 -6.58 15.88 -5.76
N GLN A 133 -6.23 15.22 -4.66
CA GLN A 133 -5.55 15.86 -3.54
C GLN A 133 -4.17 16.37 -3.93
N LEU A 134 -3.46 15.66 -4.80
CA LEU A 134 -2.16 16.09 -5.30
C LEU A 134 -2.28 17.16 -6.40
N GLY A 135 -3.50 17.49 -6.82
CA GLY A 135 -3.76 18.55 -7.78
C GLY A 135 -3.47 18.19 -9.23
N VAL A 136 -3.35 16.90 -9.55
CA VAL A 136 -3.03 16.44 -10.91
C VAL A 136 -4.24 15.92 -11.67
N LEU A 137 -5.37 15.68 -10.99
CA LEU A 137 -6.61 15.29 -11.63
C LEU A 137 -7.62 16.43 -11.50
N ARG A 138 -8.05 16.98 -12.64
CA ARG A 138 -9.05 18.04 -12.71
C ARG A 138 -9.99 17.76 -13.87
N ILE A 139 -11.25 18.13 -13.67
CA ILE A 139 -12.24 18.11 -14.73
C ILE A 139 -12.62 19.55 -15.01
N SER A 140 -12.43 19.97 -16.25
CA SER A 140 -12.80 21.30 -16.71
C SER A 140 -14.32 21.45 -16.70
N LYS A 141 -14.81 22.58 -16.17
CA LYS A 141 -16.25 22.88 -16.13
C LYS A 141 -16.63 23.88 -17.20
#